data_2b8b5f13ee15af47eb3d5816424d8cb1
#
_entry.id   2b8b5f13ee15af47eb3d5816424d8cb1
#
_cell.length_a   1.000
_cell.length_b   1.000
_cell.length_c   1.000
_cell.angle_alpha   90.00
_cell.angle_beta   90.00
_cell.angle_gamma   90.00
#
_symmetry.space_group_name_H-M   'P 1'
#
loop_
_entity.id
_entity.type
_entity.pdbx_description
1 polymer ?
#
loop_
_entity_poly.entity_id
_entity_poly.type
_entity_poly.pdbx_seq_one_letter_code
_entity_poly.pdbx_strand_id
1 'polypeptide(L)'
;PHTQKRIIDGVRKKSAQALFTSHSPYVLEEFKPEQVLVLTRTDGVLSAPPASYPPSVKPKGYKTEVRKRFCEALLSRRVLIAEGRTEYDAYPAAAHRLHELHPEEFRSLEALGVAVVDAETDSQVALLGEHYKKLGKIVFAVFDQQSPEQRAGIHAAVKHPYEAAEKGFENVLLNGTTEVAIRRYAASLIADGEWPTHLIAKTPTAALPYPELLANMRDFFKWAKGHGAAADFLLSCSREEMPKFMVDTLISIQAVIDPKKVESAPEVVADDDPFTGLLT
;
A
#
# COMPACT_ATOMS: atom_id res chain seq x y z
N PRO A 1 -5.90 -16.73 -18.51
CA PRO A 1 -7.19 -16.08 -18.13
C PRO A 1 -8.34 -16.45 -19.05
N HIS A 2 -8.23 -16.23 -20.39
CA HIS A 2 -9.33 -16.46 -21.33
C HIS A 2 -9.84 -17.91 -21.34
N THR A 3 -8.95 -18.89 -21.29
CA THR A 3 -9.33 -20.32 -21.26
C THR A 3 -10.14 -20.65 -20.01
N GLN A 4 -9.73 -20.15 -18.83
CA GLN A 4 -10.45 -20.36 -17.57
C GLN A 4 -11.87 -19.79 -17.63
N LYS A 5 -12.04 -18.56 -18.14
CA LYS A 5 -13.36 -17.93 -18.32
C LYS A 5 -14.25 -18.73 -19.26
N ARG A 6 -13.71 -19.23 -20.38
CA ARG A 6 -14.46 -20.09 -21.33
C ARG A 6 -14.89 -21.42 -20.70
N ILE A 7 -14.04 -22.04 -19.88
CA ILE A 7 -14.39 -23.29 -19.18
C ILE A 7 -15.56 -23.03 -18.21
N ILE A 8 -15.47 -21.98 -17.39
CA ILE A 8 -16.52 -21.61 -16.43
C ILE A 8 -17.85 -21.38 -17.17
N ASP A 9 -17.84 -20.59 -18.23
CA ASP A 9 -19.02 -20.29 -19.01
C ASP A 9 -19.61 -21.55 -19.66
N GLY A 10 -18.76 -22.43 -20.21
CA GLY A 10 -19.16 -23.71 -20.79
C GLY A 10 -19.80 -24.66 -19.77
N VAL A 11 -19.25 -24.75 -18.55
CA VAL A 11 -19.81 -25.58 -17.47
C VAL A 11 -21.14 -25.00 -16.98
N ARG A 12 -21.20 -23.67 -16.74
CA ARG A 12 -22.45 -23.00 -16.28
C ARG A 12 -23.61 -23.18 -17.24
N LYS A 13 -23.37 -23.17 -18.56
CA LYS A 13 -24.40 -23.37 -19.58
C LYS A 13 -24.92 -24.80 -19.65
N LYS A 14 -24.13 -25.78 -19.21
CA LYS A 14 -24.45 -27.21 -19.33
C LYS A 14 -24.87 -27.89 -18.02
N SER A 15 -24.83 -27.17 -16.91
CA SER A 15 -25.07 -27.71 -15.57
C SER A 15 -26.18 -26.94 -14.86
N ALA A 16 -27.08 -27.67 -14.17
CA ALA A 16 -28.10 -27.08 -13.32
C ALA A 16 -27.44 -26.42 -12.08
N GLN A 17 -26.33 -27.00 -11.59
CA GLN A 17 -25.52 -26.49 -10.50
C GLN A 17 -24.06 -26.79 -10.78
N ALA A 18 -23.17 -25.84 -10.47
CA ALA A 18 -21.72 -26.03 -10.58
C ALA A 18 -21.02 -25.44 -9.36
N LEU A 19 -20.06 -26.18 -8.80
CA LEU A 19 -19.17 -25.73 -7.74
C LEU A 19 -17.74 -25.67 -8.28
N PHE A 20 -17.07 -24.56 -8.06
CA PHE A 20 -15.69 -24.36 -8.48
C PHE A 20 -14.81 -24.07 -7.27
N THR A 21 -13.61 -24.66 -7.23
CA THR A 21 -12.55 -24.28 -6.30
C THR A 21 -11.43 -23.64 -7.10
N SER A 22 -10.90 -22.49 -6.63
CA SER A 22 -9.88 -21.76 -7.37
C SER A 22 -9.07 -20.85 -6.45
N HIS A 23 -7.80 -20.63 -6.84
CA HIS A 23 -6.92 -19.58 -6.34
C HIS A 23 -6.64 -18.51 -7.40
N SER A 24 -7.40 -18.49 -8.48
CA SER A 24 -7.23 -17.54 -9.57
C SER A 24 -8.19 -16.36 -9.42
N PRO A 25 -7.70 -15.11 -9.32
CA PRO A 25 -8.55 -13.93 -9.29
C PRO A 25 -9.41 -13.84 -10.55
N TYR A 26 -8.89 -14.27 -11.70
CA TYR A 26 -9.62 -14.30 -12.98
C TYR A 26 -10.84 -15.24 -12.97
N VAL A 27 -10.79 -16.31 -12.16
CA VAL A 27 -11.93 -17.19 -11.96
C VAL A 27 -12.97 -16.52 -11.07
N LEU A 28 -12.53 -15.90 -9.99
CA LEU A 28 -13.41 -15.18 -9.05
C LEU A 28 -14.14 -14.01 -9.72
N GLU A 29 -13.50 -13.33 -10.67
CA GLU A 29 -14.12 -12.24 -11.43
C GLU A 29 -15.39 -12.64 -12.18
N GLU A 30 -15.61 -13.94 -12.46
CA GLU A 30 -16.81 -14.45 -13.14
C GLU A 30 -18.00 -14.63 -12.19
N PHE A 31 -17.80 -14.42 -10.87
CA PHE A 31 -18.81 -14.60 -9.84
C PHE A 31 -19.12 -13.28 -9.14
N LYS A 32 -20.36 -13.17 -8.66
CA LYS A 32 -20.70 -12.10 -7.72
C LYS A 32 -20.16 -12.46 -6.33
N PRO A 33 -19.83 -11.47 -5.47
CA PRO A 33 -19.34 -11.75 -4.13
C PRO A 33 -20.21 -12.77 -3.36
N GLU A 34 -21.53 -12.66 -3.44
CA GLU A 34 -22.45 -13.55 -2.73
C GLU A 34 -22.38 -15.02 -3.21
N GLN A 35 -21.74 -15.27 -4.32
CA GLN A 35 -21.53 -16.62 -4.89
C GLN A 35 -20.17 -17.20 -4.46
N VAL A 36 -19.38 -16.46 -3.70
CA VAL A 36 -18.03 -16.85 -3.30
C VAL A 36 -18.01 -17.18 -1.81
N LEU A 37 -17.47 -18.37 -1.47
CA LEU A 37 -17.14 -18.76 -0.12
C LEU A 37 -15.63 -18.66 0.08
N VAL A 38 -15.20 -17.93 1.09
CA VAL A 38 -13.78 -17.78 1.43
C VAL A 38 -13.40 -18.86 2.43
N LEU A 39 -12.68 -19.88 1.96
CA LEU A 39 -12.23 -20.96 2.85
C LEU A 39 -11.00 -20.51 3.64
N THR A 40 -11.10 -20.53 4.95
CA THR A 40 -10.00 -20.26 5.86
C THR A 40 -9.85 -21.41 6.86
N ARG A 41 -8.61 -21.71 7.26
CA ARG A 41 -8.31 -22.68 8.30
C ARG A 41 -7.50 -22.02 9.40
N THR A 42 -8.05 -22.03 10.62
CA THR A 42 -7.41 -21.49 11.81
C THR A 42 -7.43 -22.57 12.89
N ASP A 43 -6.26 -22.89 13.43
CA ASP A 43 -6.10 -23.91 14.49
C ASP A 43 -6.80 -25.25 14.19
N GLY A 44 -6.73 -25.65 12.91
CA GLY A 44 -7.34 -26.91 12.44
C GLY A 44 -8.83 -26.78 12.07
N VAL A 45 -9.51 -25.72 12.47
CA VAL A 45 -10.93 -25.47 12.18
C VAL A 45 -11.09 -24.80 10.82
N LEU A 46 -11.90 -25.41 9.95
CA LEU A 46 -12.27 -24.85 8.66
C LEU A 46 -13.48 -23.93 8.82
N SER A 47 -13.38 -22.73 8.31
CA SER A 47 -14.51 -21.80 8.17
C SER A 47 -14.71 -21.40 6.70
N ALA A 48 -15.93 -21.08 6.33
CA ALA A 48 -16.33 -20.76 4.96
C ALA A 48 -17.29 -19.54 4.94
N PRO A 49 -16.87 -18.37 5.44
CA PRO A 49 -17.73 -17.21 5.39
C PRO A 49 -18.04 -16.84 3.94
N PRO A 50 -19.30 -16.51 3.60
CA PRO A 50 -19.65 -15.95 2.30
C PRO A 50 -19.01 -14.57 2.15
N ALA A 51 -18.47 -14.30 0.97
CA ALA A 51 -18.06 -12.96 0.60
C ALA A 51 -19.28 -12.06 0.41
N SER A 52 -19.09 -10.77 0.63
CA SER A 52 -20.08 -9.73 0.32
C SER A 52 -19.43 -8.61 -0.47
N TYR A 53 -20.22 -7.71 -1.05
CA TYR A 53 -19.64 -6.53 -1.68
C TYR A 53 -18.82 -5.73 -0.65
N PRO A 54 -17.67 -5.16 -1.08
CA PRO A 54 -16.93 -4.25 -0.22
C PRO A 54 -17.86 -3.12 0.27
N PRO A 55 -17.65 -2.60 1.47
CA PRO A 55 -18.39 -1.45 1.97
C PRO A 55 -18.39 -0.32 0.94
N SER A 56 -19.47 0.45 0.87
CA SER A 56 -19.71 1.52 -0.11
C SER A 56 -19.78 1.11 -1.58
N VAL A 57 -19.42 -0.09 -1.95
CA VAL A 57 -19.51 -0.56 -3.35
C VAL A 57 -20.90 -1.12 -3.61
N LYS A 58 -21.73 -0.35 -4.33
CA LYS A 58 -23.02 -0.85 -4.83
C LYS A 58 -22.79 -1.87 -5.95
N PRO A 59 -23.70 -2.86 -6.15
CA PRO A 59 -23.59 -3.86 -7.21
C PRO A 59 -23.35 -3.26 -8.61
N LYS A 60 -23.95 -2.10 -8.91
CA LYS A 60 -23.72 -1.37 -10.17
C LYS A 60 -22.32 -0.76 -10.28
N GLY A 61 -21.67 -0.47 -9.16
CA GLY A 61 -20.31 0.08 -9.07
C GLY A 61 -19.22 -1.00 -9.06
N TYR A 62 -19.59 -2.28 -8.93
CA TYR A 62 -18.66 -3.41 -8.94
C TYR A 62 -18.16 -3.69 -10.36
N LYS A 63 -17.43 -2.71 -10.92
CA LYS A 63 -16.84 -2.73 -12.26
C LYS A 63 -15.49 -3.43 -12.26
N THR A 64 -14.90 -3.60 -13.41
CA THR A 64 -13.71 -4.39 -13.67
C THR A 64 -12.56 -4.11 -12.70
N GLU A 65 -12.20 -2.84 -12.48
CA GLU A 65 -11.08 -2.49 -11.60
C GLU A 65 -11.36 -2.80 -10.13
N VAL A 66 -12.50 -2.38 -9.62
CA VAL A 66 -12.91 -2.68 -8.23
C VAL A 66 -13.02 -4.19 -8.01
N ARG A 67 -13.59 -4.90 -8.98
CA ARG A 67 -13.73 -6.37 -8.96
C ARG A 67 -12.37 -7.05 -8.90
N LYS A 68 -11.43 -6.66 -9.74
CA LYS A 68 -10.09 -7.23 -9.79
C LYS A 68 -9.38 -7.11 -8.45
N ARG A 69 -9.30 -5.89 -7.90
CA ARG A 69 -8.67 -5.62 -6.59
C ARG A 69 -9.34 -6.39 -5.45
N PHE A 70 -10.66 -6.46 -5.46
CA PHE A 70 -11.41 -7.23 -4.48
C PHE A 70 -11.10 -8.72 -4.56
N CYS A 71 -11.03 -9.30 -5.76
CA CYS A 71 -10.68 -10.70 -5.96
C CYS A 71 -9.25 -11.01 -5.51
N GLU A 72 -8.30 -10.12 -5.74
CA GLU A 72 -6.93 -10.24 -5.24
C GLU A 72 -6.90 -10.24 -3.69
N ALA A 73 -7.60 -9.30 -3.05
CA ALA A 73 -7.71 -9.23 -1.60
C ALA A 73 -8.42 -10.45 -0.98
N LEU A 74 -9.43 -11.02 -1.67
CA LEU A 74 -10.09 -12.25 -1.22
C LEU A 74 -9.14 -13.45 -1.18
N LEU A 75 -8.22 -13.56 -2.12
CA LEU A 75 -7.26 -14.66 -2.20
C LEU A 75 -6.08 -14.50 -1.25
N SER A 76 -5.75 -13.27 -0.88
CA SER A 76 -4.67 -12.99 0.04
C SER A 76 -5.05 -13.35 1.48
N ARG A 77 -4.06 -13.78 2.28
CA ARG A 77 -4.24 -13.97 3.73
C ARG A 77 -4.22 -12.66 4.49
N ARG A 78 -3.61 -11.64 3.92
CA ARG A 78 -3.30 -10.35 4.54
C ARG A 78 -3.72 -9.23 3.63
N VAL A 79 -4.23 -8.17 4.22
CA VAL A 79 -4.69 -6.99 3.47
C VAL A 79 -4.09 -5.75 4.12
N LEU A 80 -3.48 -4.89 3.31
CA LEU A 80 -3.08 -3.54 3.68
C LEU A 80 -4.11 -2.57 3.11
N ILE A 81 -4.84 -1.90 3.97
CA ILE A 81 -5.79 -0.86 3.58
C ILE A 81 -5.01 0.45 3.52
N ALA A 82 -4.92 1.05 2.36
CA ALA A 82 -4.40 2.39 2.12
C ALA A 82 -5.57 3.37 2.14
N GLU A 83 -5.43 4.52 2.81
CA GLU A 83 -6.51 5.51 2.94
C GLU A 83 -6.95 6.04 1.57
N GLY A 84 -6.00 6.24 0.67
CA GLY A 84 -6.27 6.74 -0.66
C GLY A 84 -5.38 6.17 -1.75
N ARG A 85 -5.64 6.64 -2.96
CA ARG A 85 -4.95 6.15 -4.17
C ARG A 85 -3.44 6.37 -4.13
N THR A 86 -2.98 7.45 -3.53
CA THR A 86 -1.55 7.77 -3.48
C THR A 86 -0.79 6.77 -2.62
N GLU A 87 -1.30 6.44 -1.43
CA GLU A 87 -0.74 5.42 -0.55
C GLU A 87 -0.83 4.03 -1.18
N TYR A 88 -1.93 3.73 -1.86
CA TYR A 88 -2.14 2.47 -2.57
C TYR A 88 -1.03 2.20 -3.58
N ASP A 89 -0.59 3.22 -4.33
CA ASP A 89 0.50 3.11 -5.31
C ASP A 89 1.88 3.21 -4.62
N ALA A 90 2.03 4.03 -3.58
CA ALA A 90 3.31 4.35 -2.93
C ALA A 90 3.88 3.20 -2.08
N TYR A 91 3.05 2.51 -1.28
CA TYR A 91 3.55 1.45 -0.37
C TYR A 91 4.12 0.23 -1.11
N PRO A 92 3.48 -0.31 -2.17
CA PRO A 92 4.10 -1.35 -2.98
C PRO A 92 5.41 -0.92 -3.63
N ALA A 93 5.47 0.31 -4.16
CA ALA A 93 6.67 0.87 -4.78
C ALA A 93 7.82 1.00 -3.76
N ALA A 94 7.55 1.53 -2.57
CA ALA A 94 8.54 1.63 -1.50
C ALA A 94 9.03 0.24 -1.04
N ALA A 95 8.12 -0.73 -0.85
CA ALA A 95 8.49 -2.09 -0.46
C ALA A 95 9.34 -2.79 -1.53
N HIS A 96 8.99 -2.61 -2.80
CA HIS A 96 9.76 -3.13 -3.93
C HIS A 96 11.16 -2.51 -3.98
N ARG A 97 11.24 -1.18 -3.88
CA ARG A 97 12.53 -0.46 -3.89
C ARG A 97 13.43 -0.85 -2.72
N LEU A 98 12.89 -0.96 -1.51
CA LEU A 98 13.64 -1.42 -0.34
C LEU A 98 14.14 -2.86 -0.52
N HIS A 99 13.32 -3.74 -1.10
CA HIS A 99 13.75 -5.10 -1.43
C HIS A 99 14.87 -5.14 -2.48
N GLU A 100 14.81 -4.30 -3.52
CA GLU A 100 15.89 -4.19 -4.51
C GLU A 100 17.21 -3.75 -3.87
N LEU A 101 17.17 -2.77 -2.99
CA LEU A 101 18.35 -2.21 -2.33
C LEU A 101 18.90 -3.12 -1.22
N HIS A 102 18.02 -3.77 -0.47
CA HIS A 102 18.34 -4.56 0.73
C HIS A 102 17.54 -5.88 0.74
N PRO A 103 17.80 -6.84 -0.18
CA PRO A 103 16.98 -8.05 -0.34
C PRO A 103 17.02 -8.99 0.88
N GLU A 104 18.07 -8.90 1.70
CA GLU A 104 18.20 -9.71 2.92
C GLU A 104 17.32 -9.16 4.06
N GLU A 105 17.05 -7.86 4.06
CA GLU A 105 16.29 -7.20 5.12
C GLU A 105 14.81 -7.03 4.76
N PHE A 106 14.53 -6.63 3.53
CA PHE A 106 13.17 -6.32 3.07
C PHE A 106 12.63 -7.34 2.08
N ARG A 107 11.29 -7.48 2.08
CA ARG A 107 10.53 -8.22 1.08
C ARG A 107 9.43 -7.34 0.50
N SER A 108 9.09 -7.55 -0.76
CA SER A 108 7.93 -6.88 -1.35
C SER A 108 6.62 -7.33 -0.68
N LEU A 109 5.58 -6.51 -0.76
CA LEU A 109 4.27 -6.84 -0.17
C LEU A 109 3.66 -8.08 -0.81
N GLU A 110 3.88 -8.29 -2.11
CA GLU A 110 3.46 -9.47 -2.84
C GLU A 110 4.17 -10.73 -2.31
N ALA A 111 5.47 -10.67 -2.09
CA ALA A 111 6.25 -11.79 -1.53
C ALA A 111 5.81 -12.12 -0.09
N LEU A 112 5.30 -11.12 0.64
CA LEU A 112 4.69 -11.29 1.96
C LEU A 112 3.23 -11.77 1.89
N GLY A 113 2.65 -11.93 0.71
CA GLY A 113 1.25 -12.30 0.51
C GLY A 113 0.26 -11.27 1.06
N VAL A 114 0.61 -9.99 0.94
CA VAL A 114 -0.21 -8.84 1.33
C VAL A 114 -0.81 -8.21 0.08
N ALA A 115 -2.14 -8.20 -0.01
CA ALA A 115 -2.83 -7.42 -1.03
C ALA A 115 -3.09 -6.00 -0.53
N VAL A 116 -2.86 -5.01 -1.37
CA VAL A 116 -3.15 -3.61 -1.03
C VAL A 116 -4.54 -3.24 -1.54
N VAL A 117 -5.30 -2.53 -0.74
CA VAL A 117 -6.66 -2.08 -1.05
C VAL A 117 -6.76 -0.57 -0.82
N ASP A 118 -7.28 0.13 -1.81
CA ASP A 118 -7.57 1.56 -1.76
C ASP A 118 -8.93 1.78 -1.08
N ALA A 119 -8.94 2.48 0.04
CA ALA A 119 -10.16 2.84 0.75
C ALA A 119 -10.89 4.02 0.08
N GLU A 120 -10.23 4.74 -0.82
CA GLU A 120 -10.72 5.94 -1.49
C GLU A 120 -10.94 7.15 -0.55
N THR A 121 -11.34 6.89 0.69
CA THR A 121 -11.55 7.93 1.72
C THR A 121 -11.24 7.40 3.13
N ASP A 122 -10.90 8.30 4.03
CA ASP A 122 -10.66 8.05 5.46
C ASP A 122 -11.81 7.28 6.14
N SER A 123 -13.05 7.65 5.84
CA SER A 123 -14.26 7.05 6.41
C SER A 123 -14.46 5.57 6.03
N GLN A 124 -13.82 5.10 4.96
CA GLN A 124 -13.92 3.71 4.49
C GLN A 124 -12.89 2.78 5.13
N VAL A 125 -11.81 3.30 5.72
CA VAL A 125 -10.74 2.49 6.31
C VAL A 125 -11.27 1.54 7.38
N ALA A 126 -12.05 2.06 8.35
CA ALA A 126 -12.64 1.23 9.40
C ALA A 126 -13.63 0.20 8.85
N LEU A 127 -14.49 0.59 7.92
CA LEU A 127 -15.49 -0.31 7.32
C LEU A 127 -14.85 -1.45 6.54
N LEU A 128 -13.79 -1.17 5.78
CA LEU A 128 -13.00 -2.20 5.07
C LEU A 128 -12.25 -3.08 6.07
N GLY A 129 -11.72 -2.49 7.16
CA GLY A 129 -11.10 -3.21 8.25
C GLY A 129 -11.99 -4.30 8.82
N GLU A 130 -13.22 -3.93 9.20
CA GLU A 130 -14.21 -4.89 9.68
C GLU A 130 -14.61 -5.94 8.63
N HIS A 131 -14.75 -5.50 7.37
CA HIS A 131 -15.12 -6.38 6.27
C HIS A 131 -14.08 -7.50 6.08
N TYR A 132 -12.80 -7.15 5.95
CA TYR A 132 -11.74 -8.15 5.75
C TYR A 132 -11.46 -8.98 7.03
N LYS A 133 -11.62 -8.40 8.22
CA LYS A 133 -11.54 -9.12 9.49
C LYS A 133 -12.61 -10.22 9.59
N LYS A 134 -13.86 -9.93 9.18
CA LYS A 134 -14.96 -10.93 9.11
C LYS A 134 -14.66 -12.06 8.12
N LEU A 135 -13.86 -11.80 7.08
CA LEU A 135 -13.37 -12.80 6.12
C LEU A 135 -12.13 -13.56 6.62
N GLY A 136 -11.73 -13.40 7.89
CA GLY A 136 -10.59 -14.09 8.49
C GLY A 136 -9.23 -13.60 8.04
N LYS A 137 -9.13 -12.37 7.50
CA LYS A 137 -7.87 -11.77 7.06
C LYS A 137 -7.10 -11.11 8.21
N ILE A 138 -5.78 -11.10 8.12
CA ILE A 138 -4.96 -10.19 8.92
C ILE A 138 -4.98 -8.83 8.24
N VAL A 139 -5.46 -7.82 8.95
CA VAL A 139 -5.69 -6.49 8.38
C VAL A 139 -4.70 -5.50 8.97
N PHE A 140 -3.98 -4.85 8.08
CA PHE A 140 -3.15 -3.67 8.29
C PHE A 140 -3.86 -2.46 7.70
N ALA A 141 -3.63 -1.27 8.23
CA ALA A 141 -4.06 -0.03 7.60
C ALA A 141 -2.99 1.04 7.72
N VAL A 142 -2.82 1.83 6.66
CA VAL A 142 -1.99 3.03 6.62
C VAL A 142 -2.85 4.23 6.28
N PHE A 143 -2.74 5.27 7.07
CA PHE A 143 -3.57 6.46 6.94
C PHE A 143 -2.85 7.68 7.51
N ASP A 144 -3.27 8.86 7.07
CA ASP A 144 -2.77 10.13 7.56
C ASP A 144 -3.38 10.49 8.93
N GLN A 145 -3.03 11.64 9.50
CA GLN A 145 -3.52 12.09 10.80
C GLN A 145 -5.04 12.24 10.77
N GLN A 146 -5.72 11.54 11.69
CA GLN A 146 -7.17 11.52 11.81
C GLN A 146 -7.68 12.27 13.04
N SER A 147 -8.98 12.59 13.03
CA SER A 147 -9.68 13.03 14.25
C SER A 147 -9.65 11.93 15.31
N PRO A 148 -9.74 12.26 16.61
CA PRO A 148 -9.77 11.26 17.67
C PRO A 148 -10.87 10.21 17.49
N GLU A 149 -12.03 10.60 16.98
CA GLU A 149 -13.17 9.72 16.75
C GLU A 149 -12.90 8.74 15.60
N GLN A 150 -12.43 9.23 14.45
CA GLN A 150 -12.05 8.39 13.30
C GLN A 150 -10.92 7.43 13.65
N ARG A 151 -9.89 7.92 14.34
CA ARG A 151 -8.79 7.09 14.85
C ARG A 151 -9.31 5.95 15.72
N ALA A 152 -10.16 6.24 16.69
CA ALA A 152 -10.75 5.22 17.58
C ALA A 152 -11.53 4.17 16.77
N GLY A 153 -12.29 4.58 15.77
CA GLY A 153 -13.01 3.68 14.86
C GLY A 153 -12.07 2.76 14.07
N ILE A 154 -10.99 3.31 13.52
CA ILE A 154 -10.00 2.52 12.78
C ILE A 154 -9.29 1.52 13.69
N HIS A 155 -8.86 1.95 14.89
CA HIS A 155 -8.19 1.07 15.87
C HIS A 155 -9.08 -0.07 16.37
N ALA A 156 -10.40 0.12 16.44
CA ALA A 156 -11.35 -0.94 16.80
C ALA A 156 -11.53 -1.97 15.66
N ALA A 157 -11.49 -1.50 14.43
CA ALA A 157 -11.76 -2.31 13.24
C ALA A 157 -10.51 -3.05 12.72
N VAL A 158 -9.33 -2.42 12.81
CA VAL A 158 -8.06 -2.89 12.23
C VAL A 158 -7.12 -3.37 13.33
N LYS A 159 -6.53 -4.55 13.16
CA LYS A 159 -5.61 -5.13 14.15
C LYS A 159 -4.26 -4.40 14.20
N HIS A 160 -3.77 -3.93 13.06
CA HIS A 160 -2.47 -3.29 12.91
C HIS A 160 -2.63 -1.95 12.17
N PRO A 161 -3.11 -0.90 12.85
CA PRO A 161 -3.25 0.44 12.29
C PRO A 161 -1.93 1.21 12.40
N TYR A 162 -1.54 1.90 11.33
CA TYR A 162 -0.37 2.77 11.26
C TYR A 162 -0.81 4.17 10.82
N GLU A 163 -0.79 5.10 11.76
CA GLU A 163 -1.17 6.49 11.54
C GLU A 163 0.06 7.35 11.37
N ALA A 164 0.12 8.13 10.29
CA ALA A 164 1.13 9.15 10.11
C ALA A 164 0.88 10.34 11.05
N ALA A 165 1.96 11.02 11.45
CA ALA A 165 1.87 12.21 12.30
C ALA A 165 1.30 13.44 11.57
N GLU A 166 1.30 13.41 10.25
CA GLU A 166 0.91 14.52 9.39
C GLU A 166 -0.40 14.25 8.68
N LYS A 167 -1.12 15.32 8.35
CA LYS A 167 -2.32 15.25 7.54
C LYS A 167 -1.98 15.45 6.06
N GLY A 168 -2.47 14.52 5.22
CA GLY A 168 -2.20 14.48 3.79
C GLY A 168 -0.89 13.76 3.47
N PHE A 169 -1.01 12.70 2.67
CA PHE A 169 0.15 11.85 2.33
C PHE A 169 1.27 12.63 1.64
N GLU A 170 0.96 13.65 0.85
CA GLU A 170 1.96 14.54 0.28
C GLU A 170 2.85 15.22 1.32
N ASN A 171 2.32 15.48 2.53
CA ASN A 171 3.11 16.03 3.63
C ASN A 171 3.98 14.95 4.27
N VAL A 172 3.44 13.75 4.47
CA VAL A 172 4.22 12.59 4.94
C VAL A 172 5.41 12.34 4.01
N LEU A 173 5.16 12.37 2.70
CA LEU A 173 6.17 12.12 1.69
C LEU A 173 7.25 13.21 1.70
N LEU A 174 6.86 14.49 1.57
CA LEU A 174 7.80 15.60 1.39
C LEU A 174 8.57 15.95 2.67
N ASN A 175 7.92 15.92 3.83
CA ASN A 175 8.59 16.25 5.09
C ASN A 175 9.42 15.07 5.63
N GLY A 176 9.12 13.86 5.20
CA GLY A 176 9.86 12.66 5.57
C GLY A 176 11.04 12.32 4.66
N THR A 177 11.21 13.05 3.55
CA THR A 177 12.25 12.78 2.54
C THR A 177 13.33 13.88 2.57
N THR A 178 14.55 13.55 2.14
CA THR A 178 15.67 14.51 2.11
C THR A 178 15.51 15.56 1.01
N GLU A 179 16.05 16.76 1.25
CA GLU A 179 16.08 17.83 0.22
C GLU A 179 16.76 17.37 -1.08
N VAL A 180 17.83 16.59 -0.97
CA VAL A 180 18.58 16.07 -2.12
C VAL A 180 17.69 15.22 -3.03
N ALA A 181 16.92 14.30 -2.46
CA ALA A 181 16.01 13.44 -3.21
C ALA A 181 14.89 14.25 -3.87
N ILE A 182 14.31 15.23 -3.16
CA ILE A 182 13.26 16.08 -3.69
C ILE A 182 13.79 16.94 -4.87
N ARG A 183 14.98 17.53 -4.74
CA ARG A 183 15.61 18.29 -5.83
C ARG A 183 15.92 17.42 -7.05
N ARG A 184 16.45 16.22 -6.83
CA ARG A 184 16.74 15.26 -7.88
C ARG A 184 15.47 14.90 -8.67
N TYR A 185 14.39 14.57 -7.96
CA TYR A 185 13.12 14.22 -8.59
C TYR A 185 12.49 15.41 -9.32
N ALA A 186 12.51 16.62 -8.73
CA ALA A 186 12.05 17.83 -9.40
C ALA A 186 12.82 18.10 -10.69
N ALA A 187 14.14 17.88 -10.69
CA ALA A 187 14.98 18.05 -11.87
C ALA A 187 14.65 17.02 -12.96
N SER A 188 14.37 15.74 -12.61
CA SER A 188 13.97 14.72 -13.59
C SER A 188 12.63 15.06 -14.23
N LEU A 189 11.62 15.48 -13.46
CA LEU A 189 10.32 15.90 -14.00
C LEU A 189 10.44 17.02 -15.05
N ILE A 190 11.38 17.94 -14.84
CA ILE A 190 11.63 19.03 -15.80
C ILE A 190 12.36 18.52 -17.03
N ALA A 191 13.40 17.71 -16.85
CA ALA A 191 14.20 17.16 -17.93
C ALA A 191 13.38 16.26 -18.87
N ASP A 192 12.45 15.50 -18.29
CA ASP A 192 11.56 14.57 -19.01
C ASP A 192 10.30 15.26 -19.59
N GLY A 193 10.12 16.56 -19.30
CA GLY A 193 8.96 17.33 -19.76
C GLY A 193 7.64 16.96 -19.05
N GLU A 194 7.72 16.36 -17.87
CA GLU A 194 6.56 15.90 -17.10
C GLU A 194 6.01 16.96 -16.12
N TRP A 195 6.68 18.11 -16.01
CA TRP A 195 6.16 19.20 -15.17
C TRP A 195 4.87 19.78 -15.77
N PRO A 196 3.76 19.86 -15.00
CA PRO A 196 2.47 20.22 -15.54
C PRO A 196 2.42 21.66 -16.04
N THR A 197 1.82 21.88 -17.19
CA THR A 197 1.74 23.22 -17.84
C THR A 197 1.01 24.26 -16.99
N HIS A 198 0.00 23.86 -16.21
CA HIS A 198 -0.73 24.77 -15.31
C HIS A 198 0.08 25.17 -14.06
N LEU A 199 1.19 24.45 -13.76
CA LEU A 199 2.15 24.79 -12.71
C LEU A 199 3.42 25.44 -13.26
N ILE A 200 3.46 25.89 -14.51
CA ILE A 200 4.65 26.44 -15.16
C ILE A 200 5.27 27.62 -14.38
N ALA A 201 4.44 28.46 -13.76
CA ALA A 201 4.89 29.57 -12.91
C ALA A 201 5.58 29.09 -11.61
N LYS A 202 5.44 27.83 -11.25
CA LYS A 202 6.03 27.17 -10.08
C LYS A 202 7.10 26.15 -10.46
N THR A 203 7.62 26.21 -11.70
CA THR A 203 8.66 25.31 -12.15
C THR A 203 9.88 25.40 -11.25
N PRO A 204 10.31 24.29 -10.62
CA PRO A 204 11.49 24.29 -9.76
C PRO A 204 12.76 24.63 -10.55
N THR A 205 13.62 25.44 -9.94
CA THR A 205 14.97 25.73 -10.45
C THR A 205 16.01 25.26 -9.44
N ALA A 206 17.23 25.03 -9.87
CA ALA A 206 18.32 24.62 -8.98
C ALA A 206 18.58 25.60 -7.82
N ALA A 207 18.34 26.89 -8.07
CA ALA A 207 18.54 27.95 -7.08
C ALA A 207 17.31 28.25 -6.21
N LEU A 208 16.17 27.55 -6.43
CA LEU A 208 14.94 27.79 -5.68
C LEU A 208 15.16 27.49 -4.19
N PRO A 209 14.79 28.40 -3.25
CA PRO A 209 14.84 28.13 -1.82
C PRO A 209 14.04 26.86 -1.45
N TYR A 210 14.57 26.08 -0.50
CA TYR A 210 13.95 24.78 -0.15
C TYR A 210 12.48 24.90 0.30
N PRO A 211 12.07 25.89 1.13
CA PRO A 211 10.66 26.04 1.48
C PRO A 211 9.73 26.27 0.28
N GLU A 212 10.21 27.01 -0.73
CA GLU A 212 9.45 27.25 -1.95
C GLU A 212 9.41 26.01 -2.83
N LEU A 213 10.51 25.26 -2.92
CA LEU A 213 10.55 23.96 -3.59
C LEU A 213 9.52 23.00 -2.98
N LEU A 214 9.48 22.88 -1.65
CA LEU A 214 8.50 22.04 -0.95
C LEU A 214 7.06 22.46 -1.27
N ALA A 215 6.77 23.75 -1.30
CA ALA A 215 5.45 24.25 -1.64
C ALA A 215 5.06 23.87 -3.08
N ASN A 216 5.98 24.05 -4.05
CA ASN A 216 5.74 23.71 -5.44
C ASN A 216 5.58 22.19 -5.64
N MET A 217 6.41 21.38 -4.99
CA MET A 217 6.30 19.92 -5.05
C MET A 217 5.02 19.41 -4.36
N ARG A 218 4.56 20.09 -3.30
CA ARG A 218 3.27 19.75 -2.68
C ARG A 218 2.11 19.98 -3.64
N ASP A 219 2.12 21.09 -4.39
CA ASP A 219 1.11 21.35 -5.40
C ASP A 219 1.18 20.34 -6.56
N PHE A 220 2.40 19.94 -6.95
CA PHE A 220 2.61 18.88 -7.93
C PHE A 220 2.00 17.55 -7.46
N PHE A 221 2.34 17.04 -6.25
CA PHE A 221 1.82 15.78 -5.76
C PHE A 221 0.29 15.82 -5.54
N LYS A 222 -0.27 16.96 -5.15
CA LYS A 222 -1.73 17.13 -5.07
C LYS A 222 -2.40 16.99 -6.42
N TRP A 223 -1.82 17.57 -7.46
CA TRP A 223 -2.32 17.43 -8.83
C TRP A 223 -2.13 15.99 -9.34
N ALA A 224 -0.97 15.41 -9.10
CA ALA A 224 -0.61 14.07 -9.57
C ALA A 224 -1.23 12.93 -8.76
N LYS A 225 -2.19 13.19 -7.86
CA LYS A 225 -2.91 12.16 -7.12
C LYS A 225 -3.50 11.13 -8.07
N GLY A 226 -3.16 9.85 -7.85
CA GLY A 226 -3.66 8.74 -8.67
C GLY A 226 -2.95 8.57 -10.04
N HIS A 227 -1.90 9.33 -10.33
CA HIS A 227 -1.08 9.19 -11.54
C HIS A 227 0.26 8.49 -11.29
N GLY A 228 0.47 7.93 -10.10
CA GLY A 228 1.68 7.15 -9.78
C GLY A 228 2.90 7.97 -9.37
N ALA A 229 2.83 9.32 -9.39
CA ALA A 229 4.00 10.17 -9.13
C ALA A 229 4.68 9.93 -7.77
N ALA A 230 3.94 9.59 -6.72
CA ALA A 230 4.52 9.23 -5.42
C ALA A 230 5.28 7.90 -5.49
N ALA A 231 4.77 6.93 -6.24
CA ALA A 231 5.45 5.66 -6.48
C ALA A 231 6.75 5.88 -7.26
N ASP A 232 6.71 6.64 -8.35
CA ASP A 232 7.90 6.96 -9.18
C ASP A 232 8.97 7.69 -8.36
N PHE A 233 8.55 8.63 -7.52
CA PHE A 233 9.46 9.31 -6.59
C PHE A 233 10.16 8.34 -5.64
N LEU A 234 9.40 7.46 -4.98
CA LEU A 234 9.94 6.49 -4.02
C LEU A 234 10.85 5.45 -4.68
N LEU A 235 10.56 5.05 -5.92
CA LEU A 235 11.43 4.18 -6.70
C LEU A 235 12.80 4.81 -7.01
N SER A 236 12.89 6.15 -7.02
CA SER A 236 14.15 6.88 -7.21
C SER A 236 14.96 7.09 -5.92
N CYS A 237 14.37 6.81 -4.75
CA CYS A 237 15.00 7.05 -3.44
C CYS A 237 15.93 5.91 -3.02
N SER A 238 16.95 6.25 -2.21
CA SER A 238 17.62 5.30 -1.33
C SER A 238 16.78 5.05 -0.08
N ARG A 239 17.19 4.10 0.77
CA ARG A 239 16.51 3.83 2.04
C ARG A 239 16.48 5.06 2.97
N GLU A 240 17.60 5.76 3.07
CA GLU A 240 17.79 6.92 3.94
C GLU A 240 17.01 8.14 3.43
N GLU A 241 16.67 8.15 2.16
CA GLU A 241 15.88 9.20 1.51
C GLU A 241 14.37 8.96 1.64
N MET A 242 13.95 7.73 1.96
CA MET A 242 12.51 7.43 2.14
C MET A 242 11.98 7.96 3.47
N PRO A 243 10.70 8.35 3.53
CA PRO A 243 10.07 8.74 4.78
C PRO A 243 10.21 7.64 5.83
N LYS A 244 10.79 7.98 6.98
CA LYS A 244 11.01 7.03 8.08
C LYS A 244 9.73 6.30 8.48
N PHE A 245 8.59 7.01 8.53
CA PHE A 245 7.30 6.41 8.83
C PHE A 245 6.94 5.25 7.88
N MET A 246 7.21 5.40 6.56
CA MET A 246 6.94 4.34 5.59
C MET A 246 7.86 3.14 5.80
N VAL A 247 9.15 3.39 6.00
CA VAL A 247 10.15 2.34 6.27
C VAL A 247 9.78 1.56 7.52
N ASP A 248 9.50 2.26 8.64
CA ASP A 248 9.13 1.66 9.92
C ASP A 248 7.81 0.86 9.81
N THR A 249 6.85 1.37 9.04
CA THR A 249 5.59 0.65 8.77
C THR A 249 5.84 -0.66 8.02
N LEU A 250 6.65 -0.64 6.97
CA LEU A 250 6.97 -1.85 6.20
C LEU A 250 7.75 -2.87 7.03
N ILE A 251 8.69 -2.43 7.88
CA ILE A 251 9.37 -3.29 8.85
C ILE A 251 8.37 -3.90 9.82
N SER A 252 7.44 -3.10 10.35
CA SER A 252 6.42 -3.57 11.30
C SER A 252 5.47 -4.58 10.67
N ILE A 253 5.04 -4.36 9.42
CA ILE A 253 4.23 -5.32 8.66
C ILE A 253 5.00 -6.64 8.49
N GLN A 254 6.27 -6.57 8.10
CA GLN A 254 7.12 -7.76 7.91
C GLN A 254 7.33 -8.50 9.24
N ALA A 255 7.56 -7.79 10.35
CA ALA A 255 7.72 -8.39 11.68
C ALA A 255 6.49 -9.16 12.15
N VAL A 256 5.29 -8.66 11.89
CA VAL A 256 4.04 -9.36 12.18
C VAL A 256 3.90 -10.65 11.37
N ILE A 257 4.43 -10.66 10.15
CA ILE A 257 4.30 -11.78 9.22
C ILE A 257 5.38 -12.84 9.43
N ASP A 258 6.61 -12.42 9.68
CA ASP A 258 7.79 -13.29 9.84
C ASP A 258 8.65 -12.81 11.02
N PRO A 259 8.21 -13.08 12.25
CA PRO A 259 8.88 -12.57 13.46
C PRO A 259 10.32 -13.06 13.62
N LYS A 260 10.69 -14.21 13.03
CA LYS A 260 12.03 -14.78 13.15
C LYS A 260 13.12 -14.05 12.35
N LYS A 261 12.75 -13.27 11.34
CA LYS A 261 13.73 -12.54 10.51
C LYS A 261 14.14 -11.20 11.10
N VAL A 262 13.33 -10.62 11.95
CA VAL A 262 13.62 -9.29 12.56
C VAL A 262 14.62 -9.39 13.72
N GLU A 263 14.63 -10.51 14.44
CA GLU A 263 15.59 -10.77 15.52
C GLU A 263 17.02 -11.04 15.03
N SER A 264 17.19 -11.32 13.72
CA SER A 264 18.50 -11.64 13.12
C SER A 264 19.15 -10.46 12.37
N ALA A 265 18.52 -9.29 12.32
CA ALA A 265 19.16 -8.09 11.78
C ALA A 265 20.31 -7.66 12.73
N PRO A 266 21.54 -7.47 12.23
CA PRO A 266 22.62 -7.04 13.09
C PRO A 266 22.28 -5.67 13.69
N GLU A 267 22.37 -5.57 15.03
CA GLU A 267 22.44 -4.27 15.68
C GLU A 267 23.53 -3.47 14.98
N VAL A 268 23.20 -2.31 14.47
CA VAL A 268 24.20 -1.37 13.97
C VAL A 268 25.00 -0.94 15.19
N VAL A 269 26.11 -1.64 15.43
CA VAL A 269 27.12 -1.20 16.38
C VAL A 269 27.60 0.15 15.85
N ALA A 270 27.30 1.22 16.58
CA ALA A 270 27.87 2.52 16.29
C ALA A 270 29.39 2.32 16.24
N ASP A 271 29.98 2.61 15.08
CA ASP A 271 31.44 2.59 14.93
C ASP A 271 32.03 3.49 16.01
N ASP A 272 32.73 2.89 16.97
CA ASP A 272 33.61 3.60 17.90
C ASP A 272 34.65 4.31 17.03
N ASP A 273 34.58 5.61 17.00
CA ASP A 273 35.53 6.51 16.34
C ASP A 273 36.96 6.19 16.80
N PRO A 274 37.84 5.67 15.93
CA PRO A 274 39.21 5.30 16.34
C PRO A 274 40.13 6.50 16.59
N PHE A 275 39.64 7.74 16.63
CA PHE A 275 40.43 8.95 16.77
C PHE A 275 40.37 9.66 18.16
N THR A 276 39.71 9.10 19.15
CA THR A 276 39.74 9.65 20.55
C THR A 276 40.92 9.14 21.34
N GLY A 277 42.15 9.35 20.88
CA GLY A 277 43.34 8.84 21.58
C GLY A 277 44.68 9.49 21.23
N LEU A 278 44.70 10.71 20.71
CA LEU A 278 45.97 11.39 20.39
C LEU A 278 45.86 12.90 20.67
N LEU A 279 45.79 13.27 21.93
CA LEU A 279 46.20 14.61 22.45
C LEU A 279 46.27 14.54 23.99
N THR A 280 47.38 14.03 24.51
CA THR A 280 48.03 14.46 25.74
C THR A 280 49.54 14.34 25.55
#